data_81093ab32eb979d08c01de88d49f714c
#
_entry.id   81093ab32eb979d08c01de88d49f714c
#
_cell.length_a   1.000
_cell.length_b   1.000
_cell.length_c   1.000
_cell.angle_alpha   90.00
_cell.angle_beta   90.00
_cell.angle_gamma   90.00
#
_symmetry.space_group_name_H-M   'P 1'
#
loop_
_entity.id
_entity.type
_entity.pdbx_description
1 polymer ?
#
loop_
_entity_poly.entity_id
_entity_poly.type
_entity_poly.pdbx_seq_one_letter_code
_entity_poly.pdbx_strand_id
1 'polypeptide(L)'
;MNSKNIVIFMPSIEKGGADKNLFIISNFLSKKFKNISIITASKVDKNKFDRDIELFSPRLFTWNKFGRNIKSLISILILIKIFIKKKNILVLSFQSNIWTIILCKIFLKKIITRSNSFPDHWTNNFIKKYIFKKVYPLANHNIVNSLQTKKDFIKNYKIKPTCIYNPIDIKKIKFLSTKLTPKIFKKNKLKIINVGRLSEEKDHITFLKALHALGNQINYHAVIMGQGKMKNRIEEFIKEHNLKKNVKLIGFKKNPYPFIKQSD
;
A
#
# COMPACT_ATOMS: atom_id res chain seq x y z
N MET A 1 -6.77 28.67 -16.84
CA MET A 1 -6.30 27.32 -16.50
C MET A 1 -7.41 26.33 -16.81
N ASN A 2 -7.27 25.50 -17.87
CA ASN A 2 -8.26 24.48 -18.20
C ASN A 2 -8.38 23.53 -17.01
N SER A 3 -9.56 23.46 -16.40
CA SER A 3 -9.86 22.61 -15.24
C SER A 3 -9.78 21.13 -15.65
N LYS A 4 -8.60 20.53 -15.56
CA LYS A 4 -8.43 19.09 -15.77
C LYS A 4 -9.14 18.34 -14.65
N ASN A 5 -10.04 17.43 -14.99
CA ASN A 5 -10.61 16.49 -14.04
C ASN A 5 -9.59 15.38 -13.76
N ILE A 6 -9.14 15.25 -12.52
CA ILE A 6 -8.24 14.16 -12.12
C ILE A 6 -9.08 13.06 -11.47
N VAL A 7 -9.00 11.86 -12.03
CA VAL A 7 -9.68 10.67 -11.51
C VAL A 7 -8.63 9.73 -10.94
N ILE A 8 -8.62 9.53 -9.64
CA ILE A 8 -7.76 8.57 -8.96
C ILE A 8 -8.47 7.23 -8.92
N PHE A 9 -7.86 6.19 -9.50
CA PHE A 9 -8.44 4.86 -9.64
C PHE A 9 -7.75 3.87 -8.70
N MET A 10 -8.47 3.45 -7.65
CA MET A 10 -8.02 2.48 -6.66
C MET A 10 -9.18 1.58 -6.21
N PRO A 11 -9.52 0.54 -6.98
CA PRO A 11 -10.66 -0.34 -6.75
C PRO A 11 -10.76 -0.94 -5.36
N SER A 12 -9.63 -1.36 -4.77
CA SER A 12 -9.60 -2.05 -3.47
C SER A 12 -8.73 -1.31 -2.46
N ILE A 13 -9.32 -0.98 -1.30
CA ILE A 13 -8.66 -0.34 -0.15
C ILE A 13 -8.70 -1.33 1.01
N GLU A 14 -7.53 -1.88 1.40
CA GLU A 14 -7.41 -3.03 2.32
C GLU A 14 -6.65 -2.72 3.62
N LYS A 15 -6.65 -1.48 4.06
CA LYS A 15 -5.96 -1.01 5.28
C LYS A 15 -4.44 -1.30 5.28
N GLY A 16 -3.79 -1.08 4.15
CA GLY A 16 -2.35 -1.28 3.95
C GLY A 16 -1.55 0.01 3.73
N GLY A 17 -0.26 -0.14 3.40
CA GLY A 17 0.62 1.00 3.07
C GLY A 17 0.19 1.76 1.82
N ALA A 18 -0.33 1.05 0.82
CA ALA A 18 -0.84 1.67 -0.42
C ALA A 18 -2.01 2.63 -0.16
N ASP A 19 -2.88 2.31 0.81
CA ASP A 19 -4.03 3.16 1.18
C ASP A 19 -3.59 4.45 1.86
N LYS A 20 -2.56 4.38 2.71
CA LYS A 20 -1.98 5.59 3.32
C LYS A 20 -1.45 6.52 2.24
N ASN A 21 -0.80 5.97 1.21
CA ASN A 21 -0.31 6.74 0.08
C ASN A 21 -1.46 7.39 -0.70
N LEU A 22 -2.55 6.65 -0.94
CA LEU A 22 -3.75 7.20 -1.59
C LEU A 22 -4.24 8.44 -0.83
N PHE A 23 -4.45 8.35 0.49
CA PHE A 23 -4.96 9.49 1.29
C PHE A 23 -4.01 10.69 1.26
N ILE A 24 -2.70 10.47 1.42
CA ILE A 24 -1.73 11.57 1.40
C ILE A 24 -1.67 12.23 0.02
N ILE A 25 -1.62 11.43 -1.05
CA ILE A 25 -1.49 11.94 -2.42
C ILE A 25 -2.78 12.63 -2.85
N SER A 26 -3.97 12.06 -2.58
CA SER A 26 -5.24 12.67 -2.97
C SER A 26 -5.48 14.00 -2.26
N ASN A 27 -5.21 14.07 -0.94
CA ASN A 27 -5.36 15.31 -0.17
C ASN A 27 -4.30 16.37 -0.53
N PHE A 28 -3.12 15.96 -1.00
CA PHE A 28 -2.16 16.90 -1.56
C PHE A 28 -2.62 17.44 -2.91
N LEU A 29 -3.15 16.58 -3.77
CA LEU A 29 -3.64 16.97 -5.09
C LEU A 29 -4.88 17.88 -5.00
N SER A 30 -5.80 17.65 -4.03
CA SER A 30 -6.99 18.51 -3.85
C SER A 30 -6.63 19.96 -3.54
N LYS A 31 -5.50 20.19 -2.87
CA LYS A 31 -4.99 21.55 -2.61
C LYS A 31 -4.40 22.24 -3.85
N LYS A 32 -4.10 21.49 -4.91
CA LYS A 32 -3.50 21.99 -6.15
C LYS A 32 -4.44 22.01 -7.34
N PHE A 33 -5.47 21.16 -7.33
CA PHE A 33 -6.42 20.97 -8.42
C PHE A 33 -7.85 20.95 -7.89
N LYS A 34 -8.75 21.67 -8.54
CA LYS A 34 -10.15 21.84 -8.08
C LYS A 34 -11.01 20.58 -8.25
N ASN A 35 -10.77 19.76 -9.27
CA ASN A 35 -11.65 18.65 -9.65
C ASN A 35 -10.96 17.31 -9.44
N ILE A 36 -10.93 16.83 -8.20
CA ILE A 36 -10.39 15.52 -7.84
C ILE A 36 -11.53 14.56 -7.53
N SER A 37 -11.52 13.41 -8.20
CA SER A 37 -12.47 12.33 -7.93
C SER A 37 -11.70 11.04 -7.62
N ILE A 38 -12.24 10.20 -6.74
CA ILE A 38 -11.68 8.89 -6.41
C ILE A 38 -12.70 7.82 -6.74
N ILE A 39 -12.28 6.77 -7.45
CA ILE A 39 -13.09 5.58 -7.74
C ILE A 39 -12.57 4.42 -6.88
N THR A 40 -13.46 3.84 -6.08
CA THR A 40 -13.18 2.64 -5.29
C THR A 40 -14.44 1.81 -5.06
N ALA A 41 -14.31 0.48 -5.06
CA ALA A 41 -15.39 -0.42 -4.67
C ALA A 41 -15.28 -0.88 -3.21
N SER A 42 -14.41 -0.26 -2.41
CA SER A 42 -14.28 -0.52 -0.98
C SER A 42 -15.02 0.52 -0.14
N LYS A 43 -15.52 0.10 1.03
CA LYS A 43 -16.03 1.04 2.04
C LYS A 43 -14.89 1.89 2.57
N VAL A 44 -15.00 3.18 2.44
CA VAL A 44 -13.99 4.14 2.89
C VAL A 44 -14.60 5.13 3.85
N ASP A 45 -13.85 5.48 4.87
CA ASP A 45 -14.15 6.59 5.76
C ASP A 45 -13.87 7.90 5.00
N LYS A 46 -14.93 8.62 4.66
CA LYS A 46 -14.85 9.89 3.94
C LYS A 46 -14.03 10.95 4.68
N ASN A 47 -13.96 10.89 6.00
CA ASN A 47 -13.18 11.82 6.83
C ASN A 47 -11.66 11.72 6.61
N LYS A 48 -11.19 10.72 5.88
CA LYS A 48 -9.78 10.58 5.50
C LYS A 48 -9.40 11.40 4.27
N PHE A 49 -10.41 11.90 3.55
CA PHE A 49 -10.24 12.73 2.37
C PHE A 49 -10.64 14.16 2.65
N ASP A 50 -10.01 15.11 1.97
CA ASP A 50 -10.45 16.50 1.98
C ASP A 50 -11.87 16.61 1.41
N ARG A 51 -12.64 17.59 1.90
CA ARG A 51 -14.07 17.75 1.57
C ARG A 51 -14.35 17.94 0.07
N ASP A 52 -13.40 18.52 -0.65
CA ASP A 52 -13.50 18.80 -2.08
C ASP A 52 -13.25 17.58 -2.98
N ILE A 53 -12.91 16.42 -2.40
CA ILE A 53 -12.70 15.19 -3.15
C ILE A 53 -14.02 14.46 -3.35
N GLU A 54 -14.43 14.32 -4.61
CA GLU A 54 -15.61 13.54 -4.98
C GLU A 54 -15.31 12.04 -4.91
N LEU A 55 -16.12 11.28 -4.16
CA LEU A 55 -15.93 9.85 -4.00
C LEU A 55 -16.99 9.05 -4.76
N PHE A 56 -16.57 8.31 -5.77
CA PHE A 56 -17.39 7.36 -6.51
C PHE A 56 -17.19 5.95 -5.95
N SER A 57 -18.21 5.45 -5.28
CA SER A 57 -18.26 4.09 -4.74
C SER A 57 -19.65 3.48 -4.94
N PRO A 58 -19.77 2.15 -5.06
CA PRO A 58 -21.09 1.52 -5.17
C PRO A 58 -21.89 1.76 -3.89
N ARG A 59 -23.21 1.95 -4.05
CA ARG A 59 -24.12 2.27 -2.93
C ARG A 59 -24.39 1.07 -2.02
N LEU A 60 -24.30 -0.15 -2.53
CA LEU A 60 -24.58 -1.38 -1.80
C LEU A 60 -23.40 -1.80 -0.91
N PHE A 61 -23.63 -1.95 0.38
CA PHE A 61 -22.62 -2.32 1.38
C PHE A 61 -22.05 -3.74 1.23
N THR A 62 -22.74 -4.61 0.51
CA THR A 62 -22.33 -6.00 0.25
C THR A 62 -21.02 -6.11 -0.54
N TRP A 63 -20.66 -5.10 -1.33
CA TRP A 63 -19.48 -5.07 -2.19
C TRP A 63 -18.15 -5.16 -1.43
N ASN A 64 -18.13 -4.81 -0.15
CA ASN A 64 -16.91 -4.94 0.67
C ASN A 64 -16.45 -6.38 0.88
N LYS A 65 -17.37 -7.36 0.81
CA LYS A 65 -17.09 -8.78 0.98
C LYS A 65 -16.42 -9.42 -0.23
N PHE A 66 -16.50 -8.77 -1.40
CA PHE A 66 -15.95 -9.31 -2.64
C PHE A 66 -14.43 -9.15 -2.75
N GLY A 67 -13.80 -10.09 -3.45
CA GLY A 67 -12.38 -10.06 -3.76
C GLY A 67 -11.97 -8.92 -4.69
N ARG A 68 -10.67 -8.72 -4.83
CA ARG A 68 -10.08 -7.61 -5.63
C ARG A 68 -10.54 -7.58 -7.08
N ASN A 69 -10.74 -8.75 -7.71
CA ASN A 69 -11.13 -8.82 -9.13
C ASN A 69 -12.53 -8.25 -9.36
N ILE A 70 -13.49 -8.59 -8.51
CA ILE A 70 -14.87 -8.08 -8.59
C ILE A 70 -14.87 -6.56 -8.31
N LYS A 71 -14.13 -6.11 -7.30
CA LYS A 71 -13.98 -4.68 -7.01
C LYS A 71 -13.38 -3.92 -8.20
N SER A 72 -12.41 -4.52 -8.89
CA SER A 72 -11.82 -3.93 -10.09
C SER A 72 -12.84 -3.81 -11.22
N LEU A 73 -13.63 -4.85 -11.47
CA LEU A 73 -14.68 -4.84 -12.49
C LEU A 73 -15.71 -3.74 -12.23
N ILE A 74 -16.23 -3.65 -11.01
CA ILE A 74 -17.19 -2.62 -10.61
C ILE A 74 -16.61 -1.21 -10.81
N SER A 75 -15.37 -1.02 -10.36
CA SER A 75 -14.70 0.28 -10.50
C SER A 75 -14.44 0.66 -11.96
N ILE A 76 -14.19 -0.31 -12.84
CA ILE A 76 -14.09 -0.12 -14.30
C ILE A 76 -15.44 0.36 -14.87
N LEU A 77 -16.55 -0.26 -14.48
CA LEU A 77 -17.88 0.18 -14.92
C LEU A 77 -18.19 1.62 -14.49
N ILE A 78 -17.79 1.99 -13.26
CA ILE A 78 -17.91 3.39 -12.78
C ILE A 78 -17.03 4.32 -13.62
N LEU A 79 -15.80 3.91 -13.94
CA LEU A 79 -14.87 4.70 -14.75
C LEU A 79 -15.41 4.95 -16.15
N ILE A 80 -16.02 3.93 -16.79
CA ILE A 80 -16.67 4.05 -18.12
C ILE A 80 -17.78 5.11 -18.05
N LYS A 81 -18.65 5.04 -17.03
CA LYS A 81 -19.73 6.04 -16.86
C LYS A 81 -19.17 7.46 -16.73
N ILE A 82 -18.04 7.63 -16.05
CA ILE A 82 -17.38 8.93 -15.90
C ILE A 82 -16.76 9.39 -17.23
N PHE A 83 -16.17 8.49 -18.02
CA PHE A 83 -15.60 8.81 -19.34
C PHE A 83 -16.64 9.31 -20.35
N ILE A 84 -17.85 8.77 -20.28
CA ILE A 84 -18.98 9.22 -21.12
C ILE A 84 -19.44 10.62 -20.68
N LYS A 85 -19.50 10.89 -19.38
CA LYS A 85 -20.05 12.14 -18.84
C LYS A 85 -19.07 13.32 -18.81
N LYS A 86 -17.77 13.06 -18.59
CA LYS A 86 -16.76 14.12 -18.41
C LYS A 86 -15.72 14.07 -19.54
N LYS A 87 -15.47 15.24 -20.15
CA LYS A 87 -14.36 15.46 -21.08
C LYS A 87 -13.08 15.80 -20.29
N ASN A 88 -11.92 15.83 -20.92
CA ASN A 88 -10.63 16.28 -20.32
C ASN A 88 -10.28 15.63 -18.99
N ILE A 89 -10.27 14.28 -18.95
CA ILE A 89 -9.91 13.48 -17.78
C ILE A 89 -8.44 13.07 -17.84
N LEU A 90 -7.76 13.21 -16.70
CA LEU A 90 -6.49 12.55 -16.41
C LEU A 90 -6.72 11.47 -15.36
N VAL A 91 -6.43 10.22 -15.70
CA VAL A 91 -6.54 9.10 -14.75
C VAL A 91 -5.19 8.89 -14.05
N LEU A 92 -5.20 8.82 -12.71
CA LEU A 92 -4.08 8.36 -11.89
C LEU A 92 -4.44 6.99 -11.32
N SER A 93 -3.87 5.92 -11.88
CA SER A 93 -4.20 4.55 -11.54
C SER A 93 -3.20 3.95 -10.55
N PHE A 94 -3.70 3.46 -9.40
CA PHE A 94 -2.93 2.79 -8.35
C PHE A 94 -3.04 1.27 -8.41
N GLN A 95 -4.09 0.74 -9.05
CA GLN A 95 -4.38 -0.69 -9.14
C GLN A 95 -5.05 -1.01 -10.48
N SER A 96 -5.02 -2.29 -10.88
CA SER A 96 -5.62 -2.79 -12.14
C SER A 96 -5.14 -2.03 -13.38
N ASN A 97 -3.87 -1.62 -13.37
CA ASN A 97 -3.28 -0.71 -14.34
C ASN A 97 -3.45 -1.17 -15.80
N ILE A 98 -3.32 -2.48 -16.08
CA ILE A 98 -3.49 -3.03 -17.44
C ILE A 98 -4.87 -2.66 -18.01
N TRP A 99 -5.93 -3.01 -17.29
CA TRP A 99 -7.30 -2.74 -17.73
C TRP A 99 -7.59 -1.24 -17.83
N THR A 100 -7.07 -0.47 -16.88
CA THR A 100 -7.24 1.00 -16.87
C THR A 100 -6.52 1.64 -18.06
N ILE A 101 -5.32 1.16 -18.44
CA ILE A 101 -4.59 1.64 -19.61
C ILE A 101 -5.40 1.36 -20.87
N ILE A 102 -5.84 0.10 -21.08
CA ILE A 102 -6.64 -0.30 -22.24
C ILE A 102 -7.88 0.60 -22.37
N LEU A 103 -8.60 0.77 -21.26
CA LEU A 103 -9.80 1.61 -21.24
C LEU A 103 -9.50 3.06 -21.57
N CYS A 104 -8.44 3.63 -20.99
CA CYS A 104 -8.04 5.00 -21.30
C CYS A 104 -7.65 5.18 -22.76
N LYS A 105 -7.05 4.17 -23.40
CA LYS A 105 -6.74 4.21 -24.83
C LYS A 105 -8.00 4.15 -25.71
N ILE A 106 -8.96 3.28 -25.38
CA ILE A 106 -10.24 3.20 -26.10
C ILE A 106 -10.99 4.53 -26.03
N PHE A 107 -11.03 5.18 -24.87
CA PHE A 107 -11.74 6.45 -24.65
C PHE A 107 -10.88 7.69 -24.89
N LEU A 108 -9.67 7.55 -25.45
CA LEU A 108 -8.72 8.64 -25.73
C LEU A 108 -8.42 9.53 -24.50
N LYS A 109 -8.36 8.92 -23.31
CA LYS A 109 -8.05 9.61 -22.06
C LYS A 109 -6.57 9.46 -21.69
N LYS A 110 -6.01 10.48 -21.02
CA LYS A 110 -4.63 10.43 -20.49
C LYS A 110 -4.57 9.61 -19.20
N ILE A 111 -3.53 8.79 -19.05
CA ILE A 111 -3.32 7.95 -17.87
C ILE A 111 -1.89 8.04 -17.35
N ILE A 112 -1.78 8.18 -16.04
CA ILE A 112 -0.55 7.98 -15.26
C ILE A 112 -0.75 6.74 -14.41
N THR A 113 0.13 5.74 -14.51
CA THR A 113 0.08 4.56 -13.64
C THR A 113 1.04 4.72 -12.47
N ARG A 114 0.67 4.17 -11.31
CA ARG A 114 1.56 4.04 -10.16
C ARG A 114 1.65 2.58 -9.75
N SER A 115 2.86 2.01 -9.82
CA SER A 115 3.16 0.65 -9.38
C SER A 115 3.81 0.65 -8.01
N ASN A 116 3.20 -0.06 -7.05
CA ASN A 116 3.66 -0.16 -5.66
C ASN A 116 4.38 -1.48 -5.37
N SER A 117 4.50 -2.37 -6.35
CA SER A 117 5.15 -3.68 -6.26
C SER A 117 5.80 -4.05 -7.57
N PHE A 118 6.69 -5.03 -7.49
CA PHE A 118 7.35 -5.63 -8.66
C PHE A 118 6.33 -6.26 -9.61
N PRO A 119 6.46 -6.06 -10.93
CA PRO A 119 5.61 -6.73 -11.91
C PRO A 119 5.68 -8.25 -11.82
N ASP A 120 6.86 -8.82 -11.59
CA ASP A 120 7.08 -10.28 -11.56
C ASP A 120 6.26 -10.98 -10.46
N HIS A 121 5.86 -10.29 -9.37
CA HIS A 121 4.96 -10.85 -8.36
C HIS A 121 3.55 -11.15 -8.87
N TRP A 122 3.11 -10.56 -9.98
CA TRP A 122 1.77 -10.73 -10.55
C TRP A 122 1.77 -11.04 -12.04
N THR A 123 2.95 -11.06 -12.67
CA THR A 123 3.17 -11.54 -14.05
C THR A 123 3.86 -12.90 -14.06
N ASN A 124 3.41 -13.81 -13.22
CA ASN A 124 4.04 -15.12 -12.99
C ASN A 124 3.89 -16.14 -14.14
N ASN A 125 3.15 -15.80 -15.21
CA ASN A 125 3.07 -16.62 -16.42
C ASN A 125 3.44 -15.81 -17.68
N PHE A 126 3.82 -16.52 -18.74
CA PHE A 126 4.26 -15.92 -20.01
C PHE A 126 3.21 -14.98 -20.62
N ILE A 127 1.95 -15.34 -20.59
CA ILE A 127 0.86 -14.55 -21.17
C ILE A 127 0.72 -13.20 -20.45
N LYS A 128 0.70 -13.22 -19.11
CA LYS A 128 0.61 -11.99 -18.33
C LYS A 128 1.83 -11.09 -18.54
N LYS A 129 3.02 -11.68 -18.63
CA LYS A 129 4.26 -10.97 -18.91
C LYS A 129 4.25 -10.31 -20.28
N TYR A 130 3.75 -11.03 -21.28
CA TYR A 130 3.57 -10.52 -22.64
C TYR A 130 2.58 -9.36 -22.68
N ILE A 131 1.39 -9.53 -22.08
CA ILE A 131 0.38 -8.47 -22.00
C ILE A 131 0.94 -7.23 -21.30
N PHE A 132 1.64 -7.42 -20.18
CA PHE A 132 2.27 -6.32 -19.48
C PHE A 132 3.26 -5.56 -20.36
N LYS A 133 4.14 -6.29 -21.06
CA LYS A 133 5.15 -5.73 -21.94
C LYS A 133 4.55 -4.92 -23.10
N LYS A 134 3.39 -5.32 -23.61
CA LYS A 134 2.69 -4.65 -24.70
C LYS A 134 1.80 -3.48 -24.24
N VAL A 135 1.11 -3.64 -23.11
CA VAL A 135 0.10 -2.67 -22.67
C VAL A 135 0.71 -1.54 -21.82
N TYR A 136 1.63 -1.86 -20.93
CA TYR A 136 2.15 -0.88 -19.99
C TYR A 136 2.85 0.32 -20.63
N PRO A 137 3.62 0.17 -21.73
CA PRO A 137 4.22 1.30 -22.45
C PRO A 137 3.19 2.28 -23.05
N LEU A 138 1.93 1.84 -23.22
CA LEU A 138 0.87 2.69 -23.74
C LEU A 138 0.41 3.77 -22.75
N ALA A 139 0.74 3.65 -21.46
CA ALA A 139 0.45 4.71 -20.50
C ALA A 139 1.25 5.99 -20.84
N ASN A 140 0.65 7.15 -20.61
CA ASN A 140 1.33 8.42 -20.86
C ASN A 140 2.54 8.60 -19.92
N HIS A 141 2.42 8.17 -18.65
CA HIS A 141 3.53 8.13 -17.70
C HIS A 141 3.38 6.93 -16.76
N ASN A 142 4.52 6.38 -16.36
CA ASN A 142 4.59 5.31 -15.38
C ASN A 142 5.38 5.78 -14.16
N ILE A 143 4.81 5.62 -12.97
CA ILE A 143 5.44 5.94 -11.69
C ILE A 143 5.69 4.66 -10.91
N VAL A 144 6.87 4.55 -10.31
CA VAL A 144 7.25 3.48 -9.37
C VAL A 144 7.70 4.07 -8.05
N ASN A 145 7.66 3.28 -6.98
CA ASN A 145 7.93 3.76 -5.62
C ASN A 145 9.34 3.46 -5.12
N SER A 146 10.22 2.86 -5.94
CA SER A 146 11.61 2.59 -5.58
C SER A 146 12.54 2.59 -6.79
N LEU A 147 13.81 2.88 -6.56
CA LEU A 147 14.85 2.81 -7.60
C LEU A 147 15.07 1.38 -8.09
N GLN A 148 14.92 0.39 -7.19
CA GLN A 148 15.03 -1.02 -7.58
C GLN A 148 13.93 -1.38 -8.58
N THR A 149 12.66 -1.07 -8.26
CA THR A 149 11.54 -1.28 -9.19
C THR A 149 11.77 -0.55 -10.52
N LYS A 150 12.34 0.67 -10.49
CA LYS A 150 12.70 1.40 -11.73
C LYS A 150 13.69 0.63 -12.57
N LYS A 151 14.77 0.10 -11.96
CA LYS A 151 15.79 -0.72 -12.64
C LYS A 151 15.17 -1.94 -13.30
N ASP A 152 14.25 -2.62 -12.60
CA ASP A 152 13.60 -3.84 -13.10
C ASP A 152 12.63 -3.54 -14.26
N PHE A 153 11.89 -2.44 -14.21
CA PHE A 153 11.07 -1.99 -15.34
C PHE A 153 11.93 -1.73 -16.59
N ILE A 154 13.09 -1.10 -16.44
CA ILE A 154 14.02 -0.84 -17.54
C ILE A 154 14.61 -2.15 -18.07
N LYS A 155 15.11 -3.01 -17.18
CA LYS A 155 15.78 -4.25 -17.55
C LYS A 155 14.84 -5.25 -18.23
N ASN A 156 13.69 -5.51 -17.60
CA ASN A 156 12.81 -6.63 -18.00
C ASN A 156 11.76 -6.22 -19.04
N TYR A 157 11.36 -4.96 -19.05
CA TYR A 157 10.24 -4.48 -19.85
C TYR A 157 10.57 -3.34 -20.81
N LYS A 158 11.80 -2.79 -20.75
CA LYS A 158 12.25 -1.63 -21.56
C LYS A 158 11.40 -0.36 -21.34
N ILE A 159 10.76 -0.25 -20.18
CA ILE A 159 9.94 0.91 -19.79
C ILE A 159 10.79 1.78 -18.85
N LYS A 160 10.82 3.10 -19.06
CA LYS A 160 11.54 4.07 -18.23
C LYS A 160 10.58 4.83 -17.30
N PRO A 161 10.20 4.28 -16.13
CA PRO A 161 9.30 4.98 -15.22
C PRO A 161 10.00 6.08 -14.42
N THR A 162 9.22 7.03 -13.92
CA THR A 162 9.67 8.00 -12.92
C THR A 162 9.61 7.37 -11.53
N CYS A 163 10.70 7.44 -10.77
CA CYS A 163 10.69 7.00 -9.37
C CYS A 163 10.20 8.13 -8.48
N ILE A 164 9.06 7.92 -7.81
CA ILE A 164 8.52 8.81 -6.78
C ILE A 164 8.24 7.95 -5.55
N TYR A 165 9.05 8.13 -4.50
CA TYR A 165 8.91 7.37 -3.26
C TYR A 165 7.53 7.56 -2.60
N ASN A 166 7.19 6.64 -1.71
CA ASN A 166 5.96 6.75 -0.94
C ASN A 166 6.04 7.95 0.02
N PRO A 167 5.01 8.81 0.05
CA PRO A 167 5.01 9.96 0.94
C PRO A 167 4.85 9.53 2.40
N ILE A 168 5.50 10.29 3.30
CA ILE A 168 5.41 10.11 4.75
C ILE A 168 4.94 11.42 5.37
N ASP A 169 3.85 11.36 6.15
CA ASP A 169 3.36 12.49 6.94
C ASP A 169 4.11 12.57 8.28
N ILE A 170 5.27 13.21 8.25
CA ILE A 170 6.16 13.34 9.41
C ILE A 170 5.46 14.08 10.57
N LYS A 171 4.68 15.13 10.30
CA LYS A 171 3.96 15.90 11.34
C LYS A 171 2.96 15.00 12.07
N LYS A 172 2.17 14.24 11.32
CA LYS A 172 1.21 13.29 11.87
C LYS A 172 1.88 12.16 12.66
N ILE A 173 3.00 11.62 12.18
CA ILE A 173 3.76 10.57 12.87
C ILE A 173 4.29 11.11 14.20
N LYS A 174 4.93 12.29 14.21
CA LYS A 174 5.41 12.94 15.43
C LYS A 174 4.27 13.14 16.43
N PHE A 175 3.13 13.71 16.00
CA PHE A 175 1.96 13.88 16.86
C PHE A 175 1.43 12.55 17.41
N LEU A 176 1.30 11.51 16.59
CA LEU A 176 0.82 10.20 17.02
C LEU A 176 1.81 9.48 17.95
N SER A 177 3.11 9.74 17.83
CA SER A 177 4.15 9.15 18.70
C SER A 177 4.16 9.70 20.12
N THR A 178 3.54 10.86 20.37
CA THR A 178 3.42 11.44 21.73
C THR A 178 2.23 10.91 22.51
N LYS A 179 1.34 10.11 21.89
CA LYS A 179 0.19 9.55 22.61
C LYS A 179 0.63 8.56 23.66
N LEU A 180 0.00 8.65 24.85
CA LEU A 180 0.27 7.76 25.96
C LEU A 180 0.04 6.30 25.55
N THR A 181 0.95 5.44 25.98
CA THR A 181 0.89 3.99 25.73
C THR A 181 1.68 3.24 26.80
N PRO A 182 1.30 2.00 27.14
CA PRO A 182 2.04 1.21 28.11
C PRO A 182 3.51 1.01 27.70
N LYS A 183 4.39 0.95 28.68
CA LYS A 183 5.79 0.52 28.48
C LYS A 183 5.76 -0.97 28.13
N ILE A 184 6.36 -1.32 26.98
CA ILE A 184 6.37 -2.69 26.47
C ILE A 184 7.72 -3.37 26.55
N PHE A 185 8.78 -2.61 26.73
CA PHE A 185 10.14 -3.12 26.79
C PHE A 185 10.64 -3.30 28.24
N LYS A 186 11.46 -4.32 28.44
CA LYS A 186 12.18 -4.53 29.69
C LYS A 186 13.28 -3.48 29.85
N LYS A 187 13.52 -3.04 31.08
CA LYS A 187 14.63 -2.13 31.41
C LYS A 187 15.99 -2.82 31.17
N ASN A 188 17.02 -2.02 30.92
CA ASN A 188 18.42 -2.46 30.75
C ASN A 188 18.64 -3.52 29.67
N LYS A 189 17.83 -3.46 28.60
CA LYS A 189 17.94 -4.33 27.41
C LYS A 189 17.86 -3.49 26.15
N LEU A 190 18.57 -3.91 25.09
CA LEU A 190 18.40 -3.38 23.75
C LEU A 190 16.94 -3.63 23.30
N LYS A 191 16.22 -2.59 22.90
CA LYS A 191 14.80 -2.62 22.59
C LYS A 191 14.60 -2.69 21.07
N ILE A 192 14.23 -3.84 20.58
CA ILE A 192 14.03 -4.10 19.17
C ILE A 192 12.53 -4.20 18.89
N ILE A 193 12.04 -3.54 17.85
CA ILE A 193 10.65 -3.65 17.41
C ILE A 193 10.54 -4.04 15.93
N ASN A 194 9.67 -5.01 15.64
CA ASN A 194 9.29 -5.36 14.29
C ASN A 194 7.78 -5.11 14.10
N VAL A 195 7.41 -4.20 13.21
CA VAL A 195 6.02 -3.79 12.99
C VAL A 195 5.59 -4.14 11.59
N GLY A 196 4.66 -5.09 11.45
CA GLY A 196 4.18 -5.50 10.13
C GLY A 196 3.02 -6.47 10.19
N ARG A 197 2.42 -6.73 9.02
CA ARG A 197 1.48 -7.83 8.85
C ARG A 197 2.22 -9.14 9.09
N LEU A 198 1.62 -10.07 9.85
CA LEU A 198 2.21 -11.39 10.05
C LEU A 198 1.92 -12.26 8.82
N SER A 199 2.68 -12.02 7.76
CA SER A 199 2.58 -12.68 6.46
C SER A 199 3.96 -13.09 5.94
N GLU A 200 4.02 -13.99 4.99
CA GLU A 200 5.28 -14.52 4.43
C GLU A 200 6.17 -13.39 3.87
N GLU A 201 5.57 -12.40 3.19
CA GLU A 201 6.33 -11.30 2.59
C GLU A 201 7.03 -10.37 3.62
N LYS A 202 6.70 -10.50 4.92
CA LYS A 202 7.33 -9.73 6.00
C LYS A 202 8.42 -10.52 6.72
N ASP A 203 8.53 -11.78 6.41
CA ASP A 203 9.60 -12.68 6.81
C ASP A 203 10.04 -12.59 8.28
N HIS A 204 9.03 -12.64 9.18
CA HIS A 204 9.28 -12.63 10.62
C HIS A 204 10.09 -13.83 11.11
N ILE A 205 10.09 -14.93 10.36
CA ILE A 205 10.86 -16.13 10.71
C ILE A 205 12.35 -15.86 10.55
N THR A 206 12.81 -15.22 9.48
CA THR A 206 14.22 -14.81 9.33
C THR A 206 14.64 -13.83 10.44
N PHE A 207 13.77 -12.88 10.82
CA PHE A 207 14.01 -12.02 11.96
C PHE A 207 14.20 -12.82 13.26
N LEU A 208 13.34 -13.82 13.54
CA LEU A 208 13.44 -14.67 14.73
C LEU A 208 14.70 -15.56 14.70
N LYS A 209 15.08 -16.10 13.52
CA LYS A 209 16.35 -16.84 13.34
C LYS A 209 17.55 -15.96 13.69
N ALA A 210 17.57 -14.72 13.24
CA ALA A 210 18.63 -13.77 13.57
C ALA A 210 18.70 -13.51 15.09
N LEU A 211 17.55 -13.30 15.76
CA LEU A 211 17.51 -13.14 17.22
C LEU A 211 17.97 -14.40 17.97
N HIS A 212 17.64 -15.59 17.47
CA HIS A 212 18.13 -16.86 18.04
C HIS A 212 19.65 -17.00 17.89
N ALA A 213 20.20 -16.67 16.71
CA ALA A 213 21.63 -16.71 16.45
C ALA A 213 22.44 -15.73 17.31
N LEU A 214 21.85 -14.60 17.73
CA LEU A 214 22.48 -13.69 18.70
C LEU A 214 22.70 -14.34 20.06
N GLY A 215 21.87 -15.32 20.44
CA GLY A 215 21.98 -16.04 21.70
C GLY A 215 22.06 -15.09 22.91
N ASN A 216 23.10 -15.29 23.74
CA ASN A 216 23.39 -14.47 24.91
C ASN A 216 24.41 -13.35 24.66
N GLN A 217 24.87 -13.16 23.42
CA GLN A 217 25.89 -12.15 23.08
C GLN A 217 25.38 -10.71 23.35
N ILE A 218 24.07 -10.50 23.18
CA ILE A 218 23.43 -9.20 23.37
C ILE A 218 22.20 -9.35 24.28
N ASN A 219 22.13 -8.54 25.32
CA ASN A 219 20.98 -8.50 26.21
C ASN A 219 19.86 -7.66 25.57
N TYR A 220 18.92 -8.30 24.87
CA TYR A 220 17.84 -7.64 24.14
C TYR A 220 16.44 -8.01 24.64
N HIS A 221 15.46 -7.18 24.29
CA HIS A 221 14.04 -7.48 24.34
C HIS A 221 13.39 -7.06 23.05
N ALA A 222 12.92 -8.03 22.28
CA ALA A 222 12.29 -7.81 20.98
C ALA A 222 10.76 -7.89 21.08
N VAL A 223 10.08 -7.00 20.39
CA VAL A 223 8.62 -6.96 20.29
C VAL A 223 8.19 -7.07 18.83
N ILE A 224 7.32 -8.03 18.55
CA ILE A 224 6.68 -8.18 17.24
C ILE A 224 5.24 -7.67 17.34
N MET A 225 4.88 -6.72 16.46
CA MET A 225 3.59 -6.05 16.44
C MET A 225 2.90 -6.26 15.11
N GLY A 226 1.75 -6.93 15.12
CA GLY A 226 0.96 -7.16 13.93
C GLY A 226 -0.09 -8.24 14.08
N GLN A 227 -0.77 -8.54 12.98
CA GLN A 227 -1.70 -9.65 12.85
C GLN A 227 -1.60 -10.26 11.46
N GLY A 228 -1.91 -11.55 11.32
CA GLY A 228 -1.91 -12.24 10.04
C GLY A 228 -1.82 -13.75 10.17
N LYS A 229 -1.82 -14.43 9.03
CA LYS A 229 -1.86 -15.90 8.94
C LYS A 229 -0.66 -16.61 9.56
N MET A 230 0.49 -15.94 9.63
CA MET A 230 1.73 -16.49 10.17
C MET A 230 1.82 -16.47 11.70
N LYS A 231 0.77 -15.99 12.42
CA LYS A 231 0.81 -15.84 13.87
C LYS A 231 1.19 -17.15 14.58
N ASN A 232 0.50 -18.23 14.31
CA ASN A 232 0.74 -19.52 14.97
C ASN A 232 2.18 -20.01 14.73
N ARG A 233 2.66 -19.97 13.49
CA ARG A 233 4.02 -20.37 13.13
C ARG A 233 5.10 -19.52 13.83
N ILE A 234 4.84 -18.22 14.02
CA ILE A 234 5.73 -17.32 14.76
C ILE A 234 5.75 -17.70 16.25
N GLU A 235 4.59 -17.98 16.85
CA GLU A 235 4.46 -18.39 18.25
C GLU A 235 5.12 -19.76 18.50
N GLU A 236 4.96 -20.72 17.61
CA GLU A 236 5.62 -22.04 17.60
C GLU A 236 7.14 -21.86 17.58
N PHE A 237 7.67 -21.09 16.61
CA PHE A 237 9.11 -20.84 16.51
C PHE A 237 9.70 -20.20 17.77
N ILE A 238 9.00 -19.23 18.37
CA ILE A 238 9.42 -18.60 19.64
C ILE A 238 9.48 -19.63 20.78
N LYS A 239 8.53 -20.59 20.81
CA LYS A 239 8.49 -21.66 21.82
C LYS A 239 9.62 -22.67 21.61
N GLU A 240 9.78 -23.20 20.41
CA GLU A 240 10.78 -24.21 20.04
C GLU A 240 12.21 -23.77 20.30
N HIS A 241 12.50 -22.48 20.03
CA HIS A 241 13.84 -21.91 20.17
C HIS A 241 14.05 -21.17 21.51
N ASN A 242 13.17 -21.39 22.52
CA ASN A 242 13.27 -20.80 23.87
C ASN A 242 13.38 -19.27 23.90
N LEU A 243 12.81 -18.57 22.91
CA LEU A 243 12.88 -17.11 22.79
C LEU A 243 11.86 -16.36 23.66
N LYS A 244 10.94 -17.04 24.38
CA LYS A 244 9.85 -16.41 25.15
C LYS A 244 10.33 -15.38 26.17
N LYS A 245 11.53 -15.53 26.74
CA LYS A 245 12.09 -14.58 27.72
C LYS A 245 12.44 -13.24 27.08
N ASN A 246 12.82 -13.23 25.80
CA ASN A 246 13.37 -12.08 25.08
C ASN A 246 12.48 -11.56 23.95
N VAL A 247 11.53 -12.35 23.45
CA VAL A 247 10.63 -11.99 22.35
C VAL A 247 9.18 -12.00 22.79
N LYS A 248 8.44 -10.92 22.51
CA LYS A 248 7.01 -10.81 22.82
C LYS A 248 6.21 -10.45 21.57
N LEU A 249 5.15 -11.21 21.30
CA LEU A 249 4.16 -10.89 20.27
C LEU A 249 3.00 -10.12 20.94
N ILE A 250 2.74 -8.86 20.53
CA ILE A 250 1.76 -7.98 21.18
C ILE A 250 0.50 -7.70 20.34
N GLY A 251 0.36 -8.40 19.21
CA GLY A 251 -0.78 -8.25 18.31
C GLY A 251 -0.82 -6.92 17.57
N PHE A 252 -1.94 -6.66 16.91
CA PHE A 252 -2.15 -5.44 16.14
C PHE A 252 -2.41 -4.23 17.03
N LYS A 253 -1.77 -3.12 16.72
CA LYS A 253 -2.06 -1.81 17.34
C LYS A 253 -2.40 -0.77 16.27
N LYS A 254 -3.52 -0.07 16.45
CA LYS A 254 -4.00 0.97 15.50
C LYS A 254 -2.99 2.10 15.35
N ASN A 255 -2.32 2.48 16.44
CA ASN A 255 -1.25 3.46 16.46
C ASN A 255 0.06 2.80 16.95
N PRO A 256 0.98 2.41 16.03
CA PRO A 256 2.25 1.79 16.41
C PRO A 256 3.33 2.80 16.84
N TYR A 257 3.18 4.07 16.50
CA TYR A 257 4.26 5.07 16.65
C TYR A 257 4.76 5.30 18.08
N PRO A 258 3.91 5.32 19.14
CA PRO A 258 4.41 5.46 20.51
C PRO A 258 5.24 4.26 20.95
N PHE A 259 4.97 3.07 20.41
CA PHE A 259 5.73 1.86 20.69
C PHE A 259 7.08 1.86 19.94
N ILE A 260 7.07 2.32 18.67
CA ILE A 260 8.31 2.52 17.90
C ILE A 260 9.20 3.56 18.60
N LYS A 261 8.62 4.63 19.14
CA LYS A 261 9.37 5.65 19.90
C LYS A 261 10.05 5.10 21.17
N GLN A 262 9.57 3.99 21.72
CA GLN A 262 10.16 3.33 22.90
C GLN A 262 11.33 2.41 22.55
N SER A 263 11.54 2.07 21.28
CA SER A 263 12.62 1.21 20.80
C SER A 263 13.89 2.01 20.52
N ASP A 264 15.02 1.31 20.52
CA ASP A 264 16.33 1.84 20.16
C ASP A 264 16.55 1.62 18.64
#